data_8ffad3dc533beb00f34c7fda19f58807
#
_entry.id   8ffad3dc533beb00f34c7fda19f58807
#
_cell.length_a   1.000
_cell.length_b   1.000
_cell.length_c   1.000
_cell.angle_alpha   90.00
_cell.angle_beta   90.00
_cell.angle_gamma   90.00
#
_symmetry.space_group_name_H-M   'P 1'
#
loop_
_entity.id
_entity.type
_entity.pdbx_description
1 polymer ?
#
loop_
_entity_poly.entity_id
_entity_poly.type
_entity_poly.pdbx_seq_one_letter_code
_entity_poly.pdbx_strand_id
1 'polypeptide(L)'
;MSQNQDQFLPQEIGRDTMQAALALVEASSADRHEDVAMMLATCDPGQLQTGLLSITELLFDVVAQRTGVPAEALIAQLRAEVERVQV
;
A
#
# COMPACT_ATOMS: atom_id res chain seq x y z
N MET A 1 -30.20 6.11 3.96
CA MET A 1 -29.36 6.91 4.85
C MET A 1 -28.14 6.17 5.25
N SER A 2 -28.29 5.05 5.91
CA SER A 2 -27.14 4.26 6.30
C SER A 2 -26.31 3.84 5.10
N GLN A 3 -26.94 3.66 3.95
CA GLN A 3 -26.21 3.27 2.75
C GLN A 3 -25.22 4.33 2.31
N ASN A 4 -25.62 5.60 2.41
CA ASN A 4 -24.71 6.68 2.04
C ASN A 4 -23.52 6.71 2.96
N GLN A 5 -23.74 6.49 4.25
CA GLN A 5 -22.64 6.44 5.20
C GLN A 5 -21.73 5.27 4.93
N ASP A 6 -22.32 4.11 4.61
CA ASP A 6 -21.53 2.93 4.35
C ASP A 6 -20.62 3.10 3.15
N GLN A 7 -21.11 3.82 2.14
CA GLN A 7 -20.29 4.07 0.96
C GLN A 7 -19.27 5.17 1.20
N PHE A 8 -19.63 6.16 1.98
CA PHE A 8 -18.83 7.36 2.16
C PHE A 8 -17.66 7.13 3.11
N LEU A 9 -17.98 6.54 4.28
CA LEU A 9 -16.97 6.32 5.31
C LEU A 9 -15.83 5.43 4.85
N PRO A 10 -16.10 4.30 4.17
CA PRO A 10 -15.01 3.46 3.70
C PRO A 10 -14.06 4.19 2.76
N GLN A 11 -14.56 5.11 1.96
CA GLN A 11 -13.70 5.84 1.04
C GLN A 11 -12.77 6.78 1.79
N GLU A 12 -13.29 7.47 2.81
CA GLU A 12 -12.45 8.35 3.60
C GLU A 12 -11.42 7.57 4.40
N ILE A 13 -11.86 6.48 5.03
CA ILE A 13 -10.95 5.63 5.77
C ILE A 13 -9.89 5.07 4.84
N GLY A 14 -10.31 4.68 3.64
CA GLY A 14 -9.38 4.15 2.66
C GLY A 14 -8.30 5.14 2.30
N ARG A 15 -8.68 6.40 2.06
CA ARG A 15 -7.71 7.43 1.72
C ARG A 15 -6.73 7.65 2.86
N ASP A 16 -7.24 7.83 4.07
CA ASP A 16 -6.38 8.05 5.22
C ASP A 16 -5.46 6.87 5.46
N THR A 17 -6.01 5.68 5.30
CA THR A 17 -5.25 4.45 5.48
C THR A 17 -4.15 4.34 4.43
N MET A 18 -4.46 4.70 3.20
CA MET A 18 -3.45 4.67 2.13
C MET A 18 -2.38 5.74 2.37
N GLN A 19 -2.77 6.92 2.85
CA GLN A 19 -1.79 7.97 3.15
C GLN A 19 -0.85 7.53 4.26
N ALA A 20 -1.39 6.88 5.28
CA ALA A 20 -0.55 6.37 6.37
C ALA A 20 0.41 5.31 5.86
N ALA A 21 -0.05 4.44 4.98
CA ALA A 21 0.80 3.41 4.40
C ALA A 21 1.91 4.03 3.54
N LEU A 22 1.56 5.05 2.76
CA LEU A 22 2.57 5.75 1.96
C LEU A 22 3.62 6.42 2.83
N ALA A 23 3.19 7.01 3.94
CA ALA A 23 4.13 7.63 4.86
C ALA A 23 5.10 6.59 5.44
N LEU A 24 4.59 5.40 5.73
CA LEU A 24 5.42 4.32 6.24
C LEU A 24 6.44 3.89 5.18
N VAL A 25 6.00 3.72 3.95
CA VAL A 25 6.89 3.33 2.85
C VAL A 25 7.95 4.40 2.64
N GLU A 26 7.55 5.67 2.69
CA GLU A 26 8.46 6.77 2.51
C GLU A 26 9.54 6.77 3.60
N ALA A 27 9.13 6.60 4.86
CA ALA A 27 10.06 6.56 5.96
C ALA A 27 11.01 5.37 5.83
N SER A 28 10.49 4.23 5.42
CA SER A 28 11.30 3.03 5.23
C SER A 28 12.32 3.22 4.12
N SER A 29 11.88 3.83 3.00
CA SER A 29 12.76 4.08 1.86
C SER A 29 13.88 5.06 2.19
N ALA A 30 13.61 5.97 3.13
CA ALA A 30 14.60 6.96 3.54
C ALA A 30 15.44 6.49 4.73
N ASP A 31 15.30 5.23 5.13
CA ASP A 31 16.05 4.65 6.25
C ASP A 31 15.79 5.35 7.58
N ARG A 32 14.61 5.93 7.75
CA ARG A 32 14.23 6.56 8.99
C ARG A 32 13.64 5.51 9.93
N HIS A 33 14.51 4.69 10.49
CA HIS A 33 14.10 3.51 11.23
C HIS A 33 13.29 3.83 12.48
N GLU A 34 13.61 4.93 13.15
CA GLU A 34 12.86 5.33 14.34
C GLU A 34 11.45 5.74 13.99
N ASP A 35 11.28 6.44 12.86
CA ASP A 35 9.95 6.82 12.41
C ASP A 35 9.14 5.59 12.03
N VAL A 36 9.77 4.63 11.36
CA VAL A 36 9.10 3.38 10.99
C VAL A 36 8.63 2.66 12.26
N ALA A 37 9.51 2.55 13.25
CA ALA A 37 9.17 1.87 14.49
C ALA A 37 8.02 2.56 15.20
N MET A 38 8.04 3.90 15.23
CA MET A 38 6.97 4.66 15.87
C MET A 38 5.64 4.45 15.14
N MET A 39 5.66 4.49 13.81
CA MET A 39 4.45 4.29 13.02
C MET A 39 3.87 2.90 13.25
N LEU A 40 4.73 1.88 13.26
CA LEU A 40 4.27 0.52 13.49
C LEU A 40 3.68 0.36 14.89
N ALA A 41 4.22 1.09 15.86
CA ALA A 41 3.73 1.00 17.23
C ALA A 41 2.43 1.75 17.45
N THR A 42 2.18 2.82 16.67
CA THR A 42 1.03 3.69 16.92
C THR A 42 -0.12 3.48 15.96
N CYS A 43 0.12 2.90 14.78
CA CYS A 43 -0.93 2.67 13.81
C CYS A 43 -1.63 1.34 14.09
N ASP A 44 -2.90 1.29 13.74
CA ASP A 44 -3.63 0.03 13.84
C ASP A 44 -3.10 -0.95 12.80
N PRO A 45 -2.65 -2.14 13.22
CA PRO A 45 -2.05 -3.08 12.27
C PRO A 45 -2.97 -3.49 11.13
N GLY A 46 -4.26 -3.69 11.43
CA GLY A 46 -5.19 -4.09 10.39
C GLY A 46 -5.39 -3.01 9.35
N GLN A 47 -5.50 -1.75 9.79
CA GLN A 47 -5.62 -0.64 8.87
C GLN A 47 -4.35 -0.46 8.06
N LEU A 48 -3.20 -0.64 8.68
CA LEU A 48 -1.95 -0.48 7.99
C LEU A 48 -1.79 -1.54 6.90
N GLN A 49 -2.16 -2.78 7.22
CA GLN A 49 -2.13 -3.86 6.22
C GLN A 49 -3.07 -3.56 5.05
N THR A 50 -4.27 -3.09 5.36
CA THR A 50 -5.23 -2.74 4.32
C THR A 50 -4.68 -1.62 3.45
N GLY A 51 -4.07 -0.62 4.07
CA GLY A 51 -3.49 0.48 3.33
C GLY A 51 -2.36 0.03 2.41
N LEU A 52 -1.47 -0.82 2.92
CA LEU A 52 -0.37 -1.33 2.11
C LEU A 52 -0.88 -2.14 0.93
N LEU A 53 -1.90 -2.95 1.15
CA LEU A 53 -2.51 -3.70 0.06
C LEU A 53 -3.10 -2.77 -0.98
N SER A 54 -3.82 -1.75 -0.52
CA SER A 54 -4.49 -0.82 -1.42
C SER A 54 -3.50 -0.03 -2.26
N ILE A 55 -2.43 0.48 -1.65
CA ILE A 55 -1.46 1.25 -2.42
C ILE A 55 -0.67 0.34 -3.36
N THR A 56 -0.47 -0.92 -2.98
CA THR A 56 0.20 -1.86 -3.85
C THR A 56 -0.65 -2.12 -5.10
N GLU A 57 -1.94 -2.34 -4.91
CA GLU A 57 -2.84 -2.53 -6.04
C GLU A 57 -2.88 -1.30 -6.93
N LEU A 58 -2.95 -0.14 -6.32
CA LEU A 58 -2.97 1.11 -7.08
C LEU A 58 -1.67 1.28 -7.85
N LEU A 59 -0.55 0.95 -7.24
CA LEU A 59 0.75 1.06 -7.91
C LEU A 59 0.79 0.18 -9.15
N PHE A 60 0.34 -1.07 -9.04
CA PHE A 60 0.31 -1.95 -10.20
C PHE A 60 -0.60 -1.41 -11.28
N ASP A 61 -1.75 -0.84 -10.89
CA ASP A 61 -2.67 -0.26 -11.86
C ASP A 61 -2.03 0.90 -12.61
N VAL A 62 -1.36 1.78 -11.88
CA VAL A 62 -0.71 2.94 -12.49
C VAL A 62 0.38 2.49 -13.46
N VAL A 63 1.20 1.53 -13.05
CA VAL A 63 2.27 1.04 -13.91
C VAL A 63 1.69 0.34 -15.13
N ALA A 64 0.63 -0.45 -14.93
CA ALA A 64 -0.01 -1.14 -16.05
C ALA A 64 -0.54 -0.14 -17.08
N GLN A 65 -1.16 0.94 -16.59
CA GLN A 65 -1.70 1.96 -17.50
C GLN A 65 -0.59 2.67 -18.26
N ARG A 66 0.52 2.92 -17.62
CA ARG A 66 1.62 3.66 -18.25
C ARG A 66 2.45 2.82 -19.19
N THR A 67 2.58 1.53 -18.92
CA THR A 67 3.45 0.65 -19.70
C THR A 67 2.68 -0.21 -20.69
N GLY A 68 1.37 -0.36 -20.52
CA GLY A 68 0.60 -1.28 -21.32
C GLY A 68 0.76 -2.73 -20.92
N VAL A 69 1.50 -3.01 -19.84
CA VAL A 69 1.69 -4.36 -19.34
C VAL A 69 0.62 -4.65 -18.31
N PRO A 70 -0.13 -5.75 -18.45
CA PRO A 70 -1.18 -6.08 -17.47
C PRO A 70 -0.62 -6.26 -16.07
N ALA A 71 -1.42 -5.90 -15.07
CA ALA A 71 -0.99 -6.03 -13.68
C ALA A 71 -0.56 -7.45 -13.34
N GLU A 72 -1.23 -8.44 -13.90
CA GLU A 72 -0.89 -9.84 -13.63
C GLU A 72 0.53 -10.17 -14.09
N ALA A 73 0.92 -9.63 -15.23
CA ALA A 73 2.26 -9.86 -15.74
C ALA A 73 3.30 -9.14 -14.88
N LEU A 74 2.96 -7.95 -14.40
CA LEU A 74 3.85 -7.21 -13.50
C LEU A 74 4.04 -7.97 -12.19
N ILE A 75 2.97 -8.54 -11.66
CA ILE A 75 3.05 -9.32 -10.44
C ILE A 75 3.93 -10.54 -10.64
N ALA A 76 3.80 -11.21 -11.80
CA ALA A 76 4.63 -12.36 -12.11
C ALA A 76 6.11 -11.98 -12.17
N GLN A 77 6.41 -10.81 -12.77
CA GLN A 77 7.77 -10.33 -12.83
C GLN A 77 8.32 -10.03 -11.44
N LEU A 78 7.49 -9.40 -10.61
CA LEU A 78 7.91 -9.08 -9.26
C LEU A 78 8.16 -10.34 -8.45
N ARG A 79 7.31 -11.35 -8.64
CA ARG A 79 7.50 -12.63 -7.95
C ARG A 79 8.84 -13.25 -8.30
N ALA A 80 9.22 -13.17 -9.56
CA ALA A 80 10.51 -13.69 -9.99
C ALA A 80 11.66 -12.90 -9.34
N GLU A 81 11.48 -11.59 -9.22
CA GLU A 81 12.49 -10.76 -8.55
C GLU A 81 12.62 -11.11 -7.08
N VAL A 82 11.49 -11.37 -6.44
CA VAL A 82 11.51 -11.73 -5.02
C VAL A 82 12.29 -13.02 -4.79
N GLU A 83 12.18 -13.96 -5.72
CA GLU A 83 12.91 -15.21 -5.60
C GLU A 83 14.41 -15.02 -5.72
N ARG A 84 14.84 -13.93 -6.34
CA ARG A 84 16.28 -13.64 -6.45
C ARG A 84 16.81 -12.87 -5.26
N VAL A 85 15.93 -12.35 -4.41
CA VAL A 85 16.35 -11.64 -3.22
C VAL A 85 16.88 -12.66 -2.23
N GLN A 86 18.09 -12.43 -1.76
CA GLN A 86 18.68 -13.27 -0.74
C GLN A 86 18.57 -12.59 0.61
N VAL A 87 18.05 -13.32 1.55
CA VAL A 87 17.77 -12.78 2.86
C VAL A 87 18.70 -13.36 3.91
#